data_e584cbd9b3a4af57e2ec2bf426c88bf4
#
_entry.id   e584cbd9b3a4af57e2ec2bf426c88bf4
#
_cell.length_a   1.000
_cell.length_b   1.000
_cell.length_c   1.000
_cell.angle_alpha   90.00
_cell.angle_beta   90.00
_cell.angle_gamma   90.00
#
_symmetry.space_group_name_H-M   'P 1'
#
loop_
_entity.id
_entity.type
_entity.pdbx_description
1 polymer ?
#
loop_
_entity_poly.entity_id
_entity_poly.type
_entity_poly.pdbx_seq_one_letter_code
_entity_poly.pdbx_strand_id
1 'polypeptide(L)'
;KYRGVPTTTIKASMNVLNRASYFRRHVAAGELTYAWSTSYQHQHSFSPLILSYEFMNSRTAAFDSILALHPYLQISMRDQFVPKMSYTYTYRSPRRYRHPITWSTTISEAANILSLGYMAAGKGWNEKDKKMFKNPFAQFLKLETDFVKYWRITQDGTLVGHVNAGIILSYGNAENAPYYEQFYIGGANSVRAFNVRSIGPGRYQPTNSKYSYIDQTGDIKYLMNLEYRQKVWGDLYGALFLDAGNVWTLRNHEYSPHGKFDVGKFFRQLAVGTGVGVRYDMGM
;
A
#
# COMPACT_ATOMS: atom_id res chain seq x y z
N LYS A 1 -27.60 -21.74 -11.13
CA LYS A 1 -26.64 -20.75 -11.66
C LYS A 1 -26.56 -19.60 -10.67
N TYR A 2 -25.40 -19.37 -10.02
CA TYR A 2 -25.23 -18.27 -9.08
C TYR A 2 -25.35 -16.95 -9.84
N ARG A 3 -26.24 -16.07 -9.38
CA ARG A 3 -26.33 -14.68 -9.85
C ARG A 3 -26.17 -13.78 -8.63
N GLY A 4 -24.92 -13.34 -8.36
CA GLY A 4 -24.70 -12.27 -7.40
C GLY A 4 -25.35 -10.99 -7.91
N VAL A 5 -25.96 -10.21 -7.02
CA VAL A 5 -26.50 -8.89 -7.37
C VAL A 5 -25.30 -7.94 -7.51
N PRO A 6 -25.07 -7.33 -8.67
CA PRO A 6 -24.05 -6.32 -8.82
C PRO A 6 -24.43 -5.06 -8.04
N THR A 7 -23.43 -4.40 -7.47
CA THR A 7 -23.63 -3.17 -6.71
C THR A 7 -22.80 -2.03 -7.32
N THR A 8 -23.39 -0.85 -7.38
CA THR A 8 -22.68 0.38 -7.73
C THR A 8 -22.56 1.25 -6.49
N THR A 9 -21.36 1.67 -6.17
CA THR A 9 -21.07 2.50 -5.01
C THR A 9 -20.45 3.81 -5.45
N ILE A 10 -20.99 4.93 -4.96
CA ILE A 10 -20.36 6.24 -5.09
C ILE A 10 -19.87 6.62 -3.69
N LYS A 11 -18.59 6.95 -3.59
CA LYS A 11 -17.95 7.29 -2.30
C LYS A 11 -17.26 8.65 -2.44
N ALA A 12 -17.48 9.50 -1.44
CA ALA A 12 -16.68 10.70 -1.22
C ALA A 12 -15.92 10.53 0.11
N SER A 13 -14.65 10.87 0.14
CA SER A 13 -13.83 10.74 1.33
C SER A 13 -12.84 11.89 1.45
N MET A 14 -12.49 12.22 2.68
CA MET A 14 -11.42 13.16 3.00
C MET A 14 -10.54 12.55 4.09
N ASN A 15 -9.26 12.41 3.80
CA ASN A 15 -8.26 11.91 4.73
C ASN A 15 -7.33 13.05 5.13
N VAL A 16 -6.97 13.09 6.41
CA VAL A 16 -6.03 14.07 6.95
C VAL A 16 -4.84 13.35 7.54
N LEU A 17 -3.68 13.57 6.96
CA LEU A 17 -2.41 13.16 7.54
C LEU A 17 -1.84 14.35 8.31
N ASN A 18 -1.98 14.30 9.64
CA ASN A 18 -1.47 15.33 10.53
C ASN A 18 -0.20 14.83 11.24
N ARG A 19 0.89 15.50 10.99
CA ARG A 19 2.17 15.32 11.68
C ARG A 19 2.43 16.61 12.48
N ALA A 20 1.95 16.63 13.71
CA ALA A 20 1.76 17.82 14.54
C ALA A 20 2.92 18.83 14.55
N SER A 21 4.17 18.40 14.45
CA SER A 21 5.36 19.26 14.44
C SER A 21 5.90 19.60 13.04
N TYR A 22 5.26 19.10 11.96
CA TYR A 22 5.82 19.20 10.62
C TYR A 22 4.84 19.68 9.57
N PHE A 23 3.76 18.94 9.31
CA PHE A 23 2.82 19.27 8.24
C PHE A 23 1.42 18.72 8.48
N ARG A 24 0.46 19.32 7.80
CA ARG A 24 -0.89 18.79 7.64
C ARG A 24 -1.21 18.67 6.16
N ARG A 25 -1.41 17.43 5.70
CA ARG A 25 -1.76 17.09 4.33
C ARG A 25 -3.17 16.55 4.27
N HIS A 26 -3.91 16.94 3.27
CA HIS A 26 -5.26 16.49 3.01
C HIS A 26 -5.30 15.72 1.69
N VAL A 27 -6.15 14.69 1.66
CA VAL A 27 -6.48 13.95 0.45
C VAL A 27 -7.99 13.91 0.35
N ALA A 28 -8.56 14.67 -0.58
CA ALA A 28 -9.97 14.62 -0.92
C ALA A 28 -10.15 13.68 -2.11
N ALA A 29 -11.09 12.73 -2.04
CA ALA A 29 -11.30 11.77 -3.11
C ALA A 29 -12.78 11.50 -3.35
N GLY A 30 -13.12 11.36 -4.66
CA GLY A 30 -14.38 10.82 -5.16
C GLY A 30 -14.13 9.51 -5.91
N GLU A 31 -14.94 8.50 -5.67
CA GLU A 31 -14.81 7.17 -6.25
C GLU A 31 -16.16 6.65 -6.74
N LEU A 32 -16.15 6.08 -7.94
CA LEU A 32 -17.24 5.29 -8.49
C LEU A 32 -16.76 3.84 -8.61
N THR A 33 -17.45 2.90 -7.97
CA THR A 33 -17.08 1.49 -7.98
C THR A 33 -18.24 0.62 -8.38
N TYR A 34 -17.99 -0.33 -9.27
CA TYR A 34 -18.91 -1.38 -9.69
C TYR A 34 -18.37 -2.73 -9.23
N ALA A 35 -19.12 -3.42 -8.36
CA ALA A 35 -18.76 -4.72 -7.82
C ALA A 35 -19.74 -5.81 -8.22
N TRP A 36 -19.26 -6.98 -8.60
CA TRP A 36 -20.05 -8.16 -8.94
C TRP A 36 -19.37 -9.44 -8.53
N SER A 37 -20.12 -10.52 -8.49
CA SER A 37 -19.60 -11.85 -8.20
C SER A 37 -20.00 -12.82 -9.29
N THR A 38 -19.05 -13.57 -9.83
CA THR A 38 -19.30 -14.64 -10.81
C THR A 38 -19.66 -15.97 -10.14
N SER A 39 -19.23 -16.14 -8.88
CA SER A 39 -19.62 -17.23 -8.00
C SER A 39 -19.49 -16.80 -6.53
N TYR A 40 -19.83 -17.66 -5.58
CA TYR A 40 -19.60 -17.41 -4.14
C TYR A 40 -18.14 -17.20 -3.79
N GLN A 41 -17.21 -17.73 -4.60
CA GLN A 41 -15.79 -17.65 -4.37
C GLN A 41 -15.11 -16.51 -5.10
N HIS A 42 -15.65 -16.08 -6.23
CA HIS A 42 -15.03 -15.13 -7.15
C HIS A 42 -15.76 -13.80 -7.14
N GLN A 43 -15.12 -12.81 -6.61
CA GLN A 43 -15.61 -11.42 -6.50
C GLN A 43 -14.72 -10.49 -7.34
N HIS A 44 -15.36 -9.54 -7.97
CA HIS A 44 -14.72 -8.55 -8.83
C HIS A 44 -15.18 -7.16 -8.39
N SER A 45 -14.27 -6.22 -8.42
CA SER A 45 -14.56 -4.81 -8.17
C SER A 45 -13.81 -3.97 -9.20
N PHE A 46 -14.52 -3.14 -9.92
CA PHE A 46 -13.95 -2.25 -10.91
C PHE A 46 -14.33 -0.81 -10.56
N SER A 47 -13.33 0.04 -10.37
CA SER A 47 -13.49 1.46 -10.14
C SER A 47 -13.00 2.22 -11.38
N PRO A 48 -13.88 2.57 -12.32
CA PRO A 48 -13.49 3.27 -13.55
C PRO A 48 -13.00 4.69 -13.30
N LEU A 49 -13.38 5.27 -12.17
CA LEU A 49 -12.96 6.62 -11.79
C LEU A 49 -12.75 6.70 -10.28
N ILE A 50 -11.52 6.97 -9.90
CA ILE A 50 -11.11 7.40 -8.58
C ILE A 50 -10.35 8.72 -8.81
N LEU A 51 -10.95 9.84 -8.45
CA LEU A 51 -10.31 11.14 -8.56
C LEU A 51 -9.94 11.61 -7.17
N SER A 52 -8.65 11.71 -6.88
CA SER A 52 -8.16 12.29 -5.65
C SER A 52 -7.33 13.55 -5.90
N TYR A 53 -7.44 14.49 -4.98
CA TYR A 53 -6.63 15.67 -4.92
C TYR A 53 -5.89 15.71 -3.61
N GLU A 54 -4.57 15.68 -3.70
CA GLU A 54 -3.66 15.72 -2.57
C GLU A 54 -3.11 17.14 -2.44
N PHE A 55 -3.23 17.75 -1.26
CA PHE A 55 -2.71 19.10 -1.03
C PHE A 55 -2.18 19.30 0.39
N MET A 56 -1.19 20.18 0.49
CA MET A 56 -0.57 20.55 1.76
C MET A 56 -1.29 21.80 2.32
N ASN A 57 -2.03 21.60 3.42
CA ASN A 57 -2.77 22.69 4.05
C ASN A 57 -1.87 23.58 4.94
N SER A 58 -0.93 22.96 5.64
CA SER A 58 0.03 23.69 6.47
C SER A 58 1.34 22.92 6.59
N ARG A 59 2.43 23.67 6.71
CA ARG A 59 3.78 23.15 6.94
C ARG A 59 4.57 24.10 7.84
N THR A 60 5.53 23.55 8.57
CA THR A 60 6.39 24.30 9.46
C THR A 60 7.74 24.57 8.81
N ALA A 61 8.47 25.59 9.28
CA ALA A 61 9.84 25.89 8.81
C ALA A 61 10.79 24.70 9.00
N ALA A 62 10.59 23.88 10.05
CA ALA A 62 11.34 22.66 10.27
C ALA A 62 11.10 21.63 9.14
N PHE A 63 9.87 21.52 8.66
CA PHE A 63 9.55 20.65 7.53
C PHE A 63 10.06 21.19 6.19
N ASP A 64 10.02 22.51 5.99
CA ASP A 64 10.60 23.15 4.80
C ASP A 64 12.11 22.90 4.70
N SER A 65 12.83 22.91 5.84
CA SER A 65 14.25 22.54 5.89
C SER A 65 14.48 21.06 5.50
N ILE A 66 13.59 20.17 5.91
CA ILE A 66 13.65 18.74 5.50
C ILE A 66 13.41 18.60 3.99
N LEU A 67 12.40 19.27 3.46
CA LEU A 67 12.09 19.24 2.03
C LEU A 67 13.26 19.78 1.19
N ALA A 68 13.97 20.81 1.66
CA ALA A 68 15.14 21.35 0.98
C ALA A 68 16.31 20.35 0.93
N LEU A 69 16.46 19.53 1.97
CA LEU A 69 17.48 18.47 2.03
C LEU A 69 17.09 17.20 1.25
N HIS A 70 15.79 17.02 0.99
CA HIS A 70 15.26 15.82 0.36
C HIS A 70 14.36 16.15 -0.86
N PRO A 71 14.94 16.48 -2.02
CA PRO A 71 14.18 16.87 -3.24
C PRO A 71 13.10 15.84 -3.65
N TYR A 72 13.34 14.56 -3.39
CA TYR A 72 12.37 13.51 -3.62
C TYR A 72 11.07 13.71 -2.84
N LEU A 73 11.16 14.04 -1.55
CA LEU A 73 9.97 14.32 -0.73
C LEU A 73 9.21 15.54 -1.27
N GLN A 74 9.93 16.55 -1.75
CA GLN A 74 9.32 17.72 -2.35
C GLN A 74 8.47 17.35 -3.58
N ILE A 75 8.95 16.42 -4.41
CA ILE A 75 8.22 15.93 -5.59
C ILE A 75 7.05 15.03 -5.17
N SER A 76 7.27 14.08 -4.25
CA SER A 76 6.27 13.12 -3.82
C SER A 76 5.15 13.75 -2.99
N MET A 77 5.43 14.86 -2.30
CA MET A 77 4.48 15.57 -1.44
C MET A 77 3.91 16.85 -2.05
N ARG A 78 4.17 17.13 -3.32
CA ARG A 78 3.57 18.30 -4.01
C ARG A 78 2.05 18.14 -4.11
N ASP A 79 1.38 19.27 -4.27
CA ASP A 79 -0.05 19.29 -4.55
C ASP A 79 -0.28 18.73 -5.95
N GLN A 80 -1.14 17.72 -6.08
CA GLN A 80 -1.34 17.00 -7.33
C GLN A 80 -2.70 16.30 -7.40
N PHE A 81 -3.18 16.10 -8.63
CA PHE A 81 -4.29 15.21 -8.90
C PHE A 81 -3.80 13.78 -9.13
N VAL A 82 -4.61 12.82 -8.69
CA VAL A 82 -4.41 11.40 -8.95
C VAL A 82 -5.71 10.83 -9.55
N PRO A 83 -5.94 11.03 -10.86
CA PRO A 83 -7.04 10.37 -11.57
C PRO A 83 -6.63 8.91 -11.79
N LYS A 84 -7.32 7.99 -11.13
CA LYS A 84 -6.96 6.58 -11.08
C LYS A 84 -8.13 5.71 -11.52
N MET A 85 -7.81 4.58 -12.16
CA MET A 85 -8.71 3.47 -12.42
C MET A 85 -8.15 2.24 -11.73
N SER A 86 -9.02 1.39 -11.19
CA SER A 86 -8.61 0.24 -10.40
C SER A 86 -9.50 -0.96 -10.65
N TYR A 87 -8.90 -2.14 -10.69
CA TYR A 87 -9.60 -3.41 -10.74
C TYR A 87 -9.07 -4.33 -9.66
N THR A 88 -9.98 -4.90 -8.87
CA THR A 88 -9.66 -5.87 -7.81
C THR A 88 -10.38 -7.18 -8.08
N TYR A 89 -9.63 -8.26 -8.11
CA TYR A 89 -10.12 -9.62 -8.08
C TYR A 89 -9.91 -10.23 -6.72
N THR A 90 -10.94 -10.87 -6.17
CA THR A 90 -10.85 -11.58 -4.88
C THR A 90 -11.39 -12.99 -5.01
N TYR A 91 -10.56 -13.95 -4.62
CA TYR A 91 -10.94 -15.35 -4.46
C TYR A 91 -11.04 -15.69 -2.97
N ARG A 92 -12.15 -16.33 -2.59
CA ARG A 92 -12.33 -16.89 -1.24
C ARG A 92 -12.77 -18.34 -1.37
N SER A 93 -11.98 -19.26 -0.81
CA SER A 93 -12.36 -20.66 -0.80
C SER A 93 -13.63 -20.91 0.05
N PRO A 94 -14.41 -21.97 -0.24
CA PRO A 94 -15.58 -22.31 0.56
C PRO A 94 -15.24 -22.51 2.04
N ARG A 95 -16.12 -22.08 2.94
CA ARG A 95 -15.94 -22.21 4.41
C ARG A 95 -15.75 -23.68 4.86
N ARG A 96 -16.28 -24.64 4.09
CA ARG A 96 -16.17 -26.09 4.37
C ARG A 96 -14.75 -26.66 4.14
N TYR A 97 -13.86 -25.90 3.46
CA TYR A 97 -12.51 -26.37 3.23
C TYR A 97 -11.72 -26.39 4.54
N ARG A 98 -11.00 -27.50 4.76
CA ARG A 98 -10.15 -27.66 5.93
C ARG A 98 -9.05 -26.57 5.99
N HIS A 99 -8.55 -26.16 4.83
CA HIS A 99 -7.46 -25.20 4.68
C HIS A 99 -7.91 -24.02 3.79
N PRO A 100 -8.76 -23.11 4.30
CA PRO A 100 -9.30 -22.03 3.49
C PRO A 100 -8.22 -21.05 3.04
N ILE A 101 -8.44 -20.48 1.86
CA ILE A 101 -7.57 -19.49 1.21
C ILE A 101 -8.41 -18.26 0.90
N THR A 102 -7.83 -17.10 1.11
CA THR A 102 -8.29 -15.81 0.56
C THR A 102 -7.15 -15.21 -0.26
N TRP A 103 -7.44 -14.85 -1.48
CA TRP A 103 -6.49 -14.20 -2.36
C TRP A 103 -7.15 -13.00 -3.02
N SER A 104 -6.52 -11.84 -2.92
CA SER A 104 -6.96 -10.61 -3.55
C SER A 104 -5.80 -9.99 -4.33
N THR A 105 -6.08 -9.55 -5.55
CA THR A 105 -5.10 -8.82 -6.37
C THR A 105 -5.76 -7.59 -6.94
N THR A 106 -5.09 -6.46 -6.75
CA THR A 106 -5.51 -5.16 -7.25
C THR A 106 -4.50 -4.64 -8.24
N ILE A 107 -4.96 -4.28 -9.44
CA ILE A 107 -4.21 -3.51 -10.41
C ILE A 107 -4.84 -2.11 -10.51
N SER A 108 -4.02 -1.09 -10.43
CA SER A 108 -4.45 0.30 -10.55
C SER A 108 -3.54 1.03 -11.53
N GLU A 109 -4.14 1.83 -12.38
CA GLU A 109 -3.43 2.76 -13.26
C GLU A 109 -3.83 4.19 -12.90
N ALA A 110 -2.93 5.14 -13.08
CA ALA A 110 -3.22 6.55 -12.87
C ALA A 110 -2.85 7.35 -14.12
N ALA A 111 -3.84 8.12 -14.61
CA ALA A 111 -3.70 9.14 -15.65
C ALA A 111 -3.19 8.65 -17.03
N ASN A 112 -3.21 7.36 -17.34
CA ASN A 112 -2.80 6.89 -18.68
C ASN A 112 -3.76 7.39 -19.75
N ILE A 113 -5.07 7.29 -19.52
CA ILE A 113 -6.09 7.79 -20.45
C ILE A 113 -5.95 9.30 -20.64
N LEU A 114 -5.69 10.04 -19.56
CA LEU A 114 -5.45 11.48 -19.64
C LEU A 114 -4.20 11.81 -20.44
N SER A 115 -3.11 11.05 -20.24
CA SER A 115 -1.87 11.21 -21.01
C SER A 115 -2.02 10.88 -22.48
N LEU A 116 -2.86 9.89 -22.84
CA LEU A 116 -3.22 9.60 -24.23
C LEU A 116 -3.98 10.78 -24.87
N GLY A 117 -4.88 11.44 -24.13
CA GLY A 117 -5.53 12.66 -24.57
C GLY A 117 -4.53 13.80 -24.85
N TYR A 118 -3.53 13.97 -23.99
CA TYR A 118 -2.44 14.93 -24.20
C TYR A 118 -1.58 14.58 -25.43
N MET A 119 -1.34 13.29 -25.69
CA MET A 119 -0.62 12.85 -26.90
C MET A 119 -1.41 13.19 -28.17
N ALA A 120 -2.72 12.98 -28.17
CA ALA A 120 -3.58 13.39 -29.28
C ALA A 120 -3.56 14.92 -29.53
N ALA A 121 -3.28 15.70 -28.49
CA ALA A 121 -3.08 17.14 -28.55
C ALA A 121 -1.61 17.57 -28.87
N GLY A 122 -0.73 16.63 -29.25
CA GLY A 122 0.65 16.90 -29.67
C GLY A 122 1.71 16.91 -28.56
N LYS A 123 1.34 16.56 -27.31
CA LYS A 123 2.28 16.46 -26.19
C LYS A 123 2.94 15.07 -26.18
N GLY A 124 4.25 14.98 -25.88
CA GLY A 124 4.95 13.73 -25.73
C GLY A 124 4.49 12.93 -24.50
N TRP A 125 4.56 11.59 -24.57
CA TRP A 125 4.20 10.72 -23.44
C TRP A 125 5.02 11.04 -22.18
N ASN A 126 6.32 11.26 -22.32
CA ASN A 126 7.24 11.49 -21.21
C ASN A 126 7.42 12.96 -20.82
N GLU A 127 6.66 13.88 -21.43
CA GLU A 127 6.67 15.28 -21.00
C GLU A 127 6.07 15.41 -19.61
N LYS A 128 6.73 16.17 -18.74
CA LYS A 128 6.40 16.31 -17.31
C LYS A 128 5.69 17.62 -16.98
N ASP A 129 5.23 18.34 -17.99
CA ASP A 129 4.55 19.64 -17.85
C ASP A 129 3.01 19.55 -17.95
N LYS A 130 2.47 18.33 -18.10
CA LYS A 130 1.03 18.08 -18.23
C LYS A 130 0.31 18.37 -16.92
N LYS A 131 -0.80 19.13 -17.00
CA LYS A 131 -1.54 19.60 -15.83
C LYS A 131 -3.03 19.29 -15.96
N MET A 132 -3.68 18.95 -14.88
CA MET A 132 -5.11 18.87 -14.72
C MET A 132 -5.56 19.99 -13.77
N PHE A 133 -6.50 20.85 -14.22
CA PHE A 133 -6.94 22.03 -13.45
C PHE A 133 -5.78 22.89 -12.90
N LYS A 134 -4.78 23.15 -13.74
CA LYS A 134 -3.55 23.93 -13.43
C LYS A 134 -2.55 23.23 -12.49
N ASN A 135 -2.89 22.07 -11.91
CA ASN A 135 -2.00 21.28 -11.06
C ASN A 135 -1.44 20.07 -11.80
N PRO A 136 -0.23 19.62 -11.48
CA PRO A 136 0.33 18.40 -12.02
C PRO A 136 -0.52 17.19 -11.62
N PHE A 137 -0.45 16.13 -12.40
CA PHE A 137 -1.08 14.86 -12.06
C PHE A 137 -0.05 13.74 -12.00
N ALA A 138 -0.28 12.79 -11.10
CA ALA A 138 0.54 11.59 -10.99
C ALA A 138 0.21 10.60 -12.12
N GLN A 139 1.25 9.92 -12.64
CA GLN A 139 1.10 8.85 -13.63
C GLN A 139 1.90 7.62 -13.19
N PHE A 140 1.19 6.51 -12.98
CA PHE A 140 1.80 5.27 -12.50
C PHE A 140 0.95 4.04 -12.82
N LEU A 141 1.56 2.88 -12.73
CA LEU A 141 0.92 1.57 -12.65
C LEU A 141 1.24 0.95 -11.29
N LYS A 142 0.23 0.45 -10.57
CA LYS A 142 0.39 -0.19 -9.26
C LYS A 142 -0.25 -1.56 -9.28
N LEU A 143 0.48 -2.55 -8.82
CA LEU A 143 0.01 -3.91 -8.58
C LEU A 143 0.21 -4.23 -7.12
N GLU A 144 -0.83 -4.74 -6.47
CA GLU A 144 -0.78 -5.22 -5.08
C GLU A 144 -1.51 -6.54 -4.98
N THR A 145 -0.92 -7.51 -4.30
CA THR A 145 -1.52 -8.81 -4.03
C THR A 145 -1.49 -9.11 -2.54
N ASP A 146 -2.57 -9.69 -2.06
CA ASP A 146 -2.76 -10.11 -0.67
C ASP A 146 -3.23 -11.55 -0.65
N PHE A 147 -2.51 -12.42 0.05
CA PHE A 147 -2.76 -13.84 0.11
C PHE A 147 -2.77 -14.31 1.55
N VAL A 148 -3.86 -14.91 1.99
CA VAL A 148 -4.01 -15.51 3.33
C VAL A 148 -4.38 -16.97 3.18
N LYS A 149 -3.68 -17.83 3.91
CA LYS A 149 -3.99 -19.25 3.98
C LYS A 149 -4.01 -19.74 5.42
N TYR A 150 -5.02 -20.54 5.72
CA TYR A 150 -5.18 -21.18 7.01
C TYR A 150 -4.88 -22.67 6.88
N TRP A 151 -4.03 -23.19 7.76
CA TRP A 151 -3.79 -24.63 7.90
C TRP A 151 -4.30 -25.09 9.26
N ARG A 152 -5.37 -25.85 9.28
CA ARG A 152 -5.82 -26.53 10.51
C ARG A 152 -4.89 -27.70 10.79
N ILE A 153 -3.98 -27.51 11.74
CA ILE A 153 -2.96 -28.50 12.12
C ILE A 153 -3.59 -29.56 13.04
N THR A 154 -4.30 -29.08 14.07
CA THR A 154 -5.06 -29.91 15.01
C THR A 154 -6.52 -29.43 15.09
N GLN A 155 -7.34 -30.02 15.97
CA GLN A 155 -8.71 -29.56 16.23
C GLN A 155 -8.69 -28.13 16.82
N ASP A 156 -7.72 -27.84 17.67
CA ASP A 156 -7.60 -26.60 18.43
C ASP A 156 -6.43 -25.70 17.94
N GLY A 157 -5.65 -26.18 16.97
CA GLY A 157 -4.45 -25.50 16.47
C GLY A 157 -4.55 -25.12 14.99
N THR A 158 -4.36 -23.84 14.67
CA THR A 158 -4.37 -23.31 13.30
C THR A 158 -3.10 -22.51 13.03
N LEU A 159 -2.42 -22.81 11.94
CA LEU A 159 -1.36 -22.00 11.39
C LEU A 159 -1.95 -21.08 10.32
N VAL A 160 -1.67 -19.77 10.41
CA VAL A 160 -2.11 -18.76 9.46
C VAL A 160 -0.87 -18.17 8.79
N GLY A 161 -0.80 -18.26 7.47
CA GLY A 161 0.18 -17.58 6.64
C GLY A 161 -0.48 -16.44 5.88
N HIS A 162 0.14 -15.28 5.91
CA HIS A 162 -0.25 -14.10 5.16
C HIS A 162 0.93 -13.57 4.38
N VAL A 163 0.73 -13.25 3.11
CA VAL A 163 1.72 -12.59 2.25
C VAL A 163 1.04 -11.41 1.58
N ASN A 164 1.63 -10.23 1.70
CA ASN A 164 1.24 -9.04 0.96
C ASN A 164 2.46 -8.51 0.19
N ALA A 165 2.31 -8.36 -1.11
CA ALA A 165 3.36 -7.87 -2.00
C ALA A 165 2.80 -6.83 -2.96
N GLY A 166 3.61 -5.84 -3.31
CA GLY A 166 3.18 -4.79 -4.23
C GLY A 166 4.34 -4.11 -4.94
N ILE A 167 4.03 -3.55 -6.09
CA ILE A 167 4.95 -2.73 -6.89
C ILE A 167 4.20 -1.55 -7.48
N ILE A 168 4.82 -0.38 -7.48
CA ILE A 168 4.34 0.84 -8.14
C ILE A 168 5.42 1.36 -9.09
N LEU A 169 5.03 1.54 -10.34
CA LEU A 169 5.89 2.00 -11.43
C LEU A 169 5.45 3.39 -11.84
N SER A 170 6.25 4.41 -11.54
CA SER A 170 6.00 5.79 -11.97
C SER A 170 6.69 6.09 -13.29
N TYR A 171 5.98 6.72 -14.20
CA TYR A 171 6.45 7.03 -15.56
C TYR A 171 5.72 8.25 -16.14
N GLY A 172 6.05 8.59 -17.39
CA GLY A 172 5.38 9.65 -18.13
C GLY A 172 5.48 11.00 -17.43
N ASN A 173 4.34 11.55 -16.99
CA ASN A 173 4.26 12.84 -16.32
C ASN A 173 4.82 12.84 -14.88
N ALA A 174 5.02 11.66 -14.27
CA ALA A 174 5.50 11.52 -12.90
C ALA A 174 6.93 10.94 -12.86
N GLU A 175 7.79 11.48 -12.01
CA GLU A 175 9.10 10.88 -11.67
C GLU A 175 8.98 9.87 -10.56
N ASN A 176 8.19 10.19 -9.57
CA ASN A 176 7.98 9.37 -8.38
C ASN A 176 6.48 9.25 -8.10
N ALA A 177 6.10 8.17 -7.44
CA ALA A 177 4.74 7.99 -6.98
C ALA A 177 4.39 9.01 -5.89
N PRO A 178 3.12 9.46 -5.80
CA PRO A 178 2.66 10.26 -4.68
C PRO A 178 2.95 9.56 -3.35
N TYR A 179 3.33 10.31 -2.34
CA TYR A 179 3.65 9.78 -1.02
C TYR A 179 2.52 8.92 -0.42
N TYR A 180 1.27 9.28 -0.68
CA TYR A 180 0.11 8.54 -0.21
C TYR A 180 -0.06 7.18 -0.91
N GLU A 181 0.40 7.05 -2.14
CA GLU A 181 0.31 5.81 -2.93
C GLU A 181 1.51 4.88 -2.71
N GLN A 182 2.62 5.39 -2.16
CA GLN A 182 3.80 4.59 -1.88
C GLN A 182 3.55 3.57 -0.76
N PHE A 183 4.27 2.46 -0.81
CA PHE A 183 4.22 1.43 0.20
C PHE A 183 5.04 1.78 1.43
N TYR A 184 4.59 1.30 2.57
CA TYR A 184 5.33 1.35 3.83
C TYR A 184 5.08 0.08 4.64
N ILE A 185 5.96 -0.22 5.60
CA ILE A 185 5.89 -1.38 6.47
C ILE A 185 6.17 -0.97 7.92
N GLY A 186 5.71 -1.80 8.84
CA GLY A 186 5.74 -1.62 10.29
C GLY A 186 4.36 -1.40 10.88
N GLY A 187 4.24 -1.60 12.18
CA GLY A 187 3.00 -1.48 12.93
C GLY A 187 2.24 -2.80 13.13
N ALA A 188 1.18 -2.73 13.92
CA ALA A 188 0.44 -3.88 14.44
C ALA A 188 -0.16 -4.82 13.38
N ASN A 189 -0.45 -4.32 12.18
CA ASN A 189 -1.01 -5.08 11.05
C ASN A 189 0.04 -5.39 9.97
N SER A 190 1.31 -5.25 10.28
CA SER A 190 2.42 -5.45 9.37
C SER A 190 3.53 -6.24 10.08
N VAL A 191 4.73 -5.69 10.29
CA VAL A 191 5.77 -6.29 11.12
C VAL A 191 5.60 -5.75 12.55
N ARG A 192 4.99 -6.55 13.43
CA ARG A 192 4.46 -6.13 14.74
C ARG A 192 5.51 -5.60 15.73
N ALA A 193 6.76 -6.05 15.57
CA ALA A 193 7.87 -5.59 16.42
C ALA A 193 8.39 -4.18 16.09
N PHE A 194 7.87 -3.54 15.03
CA PHE A 194 8.35 -2.26 14.52
C PHE A 194 7.24 -1.21 14.51
N ASN A 195 7.62 0.04 14.67
CA ASN A 195 6.70 1.17 14.52
C ASN A 195 6.23 1.32 13.06
N VAL A 196 5.09 1.98 12.87
CA VAL A 196 4.57 2.30 11.53
C VAL A 196 5.59 3.14 10.77
N ARG A 197 5.89 2.77 9.51
CA ARG A 197 6.86 3.48 8.63
C ARG A 197 8.29 3.51 9.18
N SER A 198 8.72 2.50 9.91
CA SER A 198 10.06 2.46 10.49
C SER A 198 11.01 1.45 9.82
N ILE A 199 10.59 0.83 8.71
CA ILE A 199 11.36 -0.18 8.00
C ILE A 199 11.62 0.26 6.57
N GLY A 200 12.87 0.16 6.12
CA GLY A 200 13.30 0.41 4.74
C GLY A 200 13.49 1.88 4.40
N PRO A 201 13.63 2.23 3.12
CA PRO A 201 13.74 1.30 2.00
C PRO A 201 15.06 0.51 2.00
N GLY A 202 14.98 -0.78 1.73
CA GLY A 202 16.13 -1.68 1.69
C GLY A 202 16.90 -1.70 3.02
N ARG A 203 18.20 -1.34 2.99
CA ARG A 203 19.06 -1.20 4.17
C ARG A 203 19.25 0.25 4.63
N TYR A 204 18.52 1.16 4.04
CA TYR A 204 18.59 2.55 4.45
C TYR A 204 18.20 2.71 5.93
N GLN A 205 19.03 3.42 6.68
CA GLN A 205 18.76 3.85 8.04
C GLN A 205 18.91 5.36 8.10
N PRO A 206 17.85 6.09 8.47
CA PRO A 206 17.93 7.52 8.57
C PRO A 206 18.90 7.94 9.68
N THR A 207 19.79 8.87 9.37
CA THR A 207 20.78 9.40 10.31
C THR A 207 20.16 10.23 11.44
N ASN A 208 18.95 10.73 11.22
CA ASN A 208 18.23 11.53 12.22
C ASN A 208 16.90 10.85 12.57
N SER A 209 16.80 10.28 13.77
CA SER A 209 15.63 9.56 14.25
C SER A 209 14.34 10.39 14.32
N LYS A 210 14.45 11.72 14.43
CA LYS A 210 13.29 12.64 14.47
C LYS A 210 12.48 12.64 13.17
N TYR A 211 13.11 12.37 12.03
CA TYR A 211 12.49 12.45 10.69
C TYR A 211 12.44 11.12 9.97
N SER A 212 12.87 10.06 10.62
CA SER A 212 13.07 8.73 10.03
C SER A 212 11.83 8.16 9.32
N TYR A 213 10.65 8.45 9.84
CA TYR A 213 9.39 7.92 9.31
C TYR A 213 8.93 8.60 8.00
N ILE A 214 9.49 9.76 7.64
CA ILE A 214 9.08 10.49 6.42
C ILE A 214 9.66 9.81 5.19
N ASP A 215 10.87 9.29 5.29
CA ASP A 215 11.61 8.70 4.17
C ASP A 215 11.39 7.19 4.02
N GLN A 216 10.75 6.55 5.00
CA GLN A 216 10.61 5.09 5.02
C GLN A 216 9.39 4.62 4.23
N THR A 217 9.42 4.92 2.94
CA THR A 217 8.48 4.47 1.93
C THR A 217 9.22 3.83 0.77
N GLY A 218 8.53 3.08 -0.09
CA GLY A 218 9.15 2.45 -1.25
C GLY A 218 8.17 2.21 -2.38
N ASP A 219 8.74 1.86 -3.52
CA ASP A 219 8.02 1.50 -4.74
C ASP A 219 7.67 0.00 -4.77
N ILE A 220 8.40 -0.82 -4.02
CA ILE A 220 8.17 -2.26 -3.86
C ILE A 220 7.92 -2.56 -2.39
N LYS A 221 6.97 -3.44 -2.12
CA LYS A 221 6.66 -3.96 -0.78
C LYS A 221 6.66 -5.48 -0.80
N TYR A 222 7.20 -6.07 0.26
CA TYR A 222 6.99 -7.46 0.61
C TYR A 222 6.76 -7.58 2.11
N LEU A 223 5.69 -8.26 2.47
CA LEU A 223 5.30 -8.56 3.85
C LEU A 223 4.90 -10.03 3.94
N MET A 224 5.40 -10.71 4.94
CA MET A 224 5.01 -12.07 5.30
C MET A 224 4.74 -12.13 6.80
N ASN A 225 3.60 -12.71 7.17
CA ASN A 225 3.25 -13.01 8.55
C ASN A 225 2.94 -14.51 8.66
N LEU A 226 3.51 -15.16 9.63
CA LEU A 226 3.19 -16.53 10.00
C LEU A 226 2.76 -16.54 11.47
N GLU A 227 1.58 -17.10 11.74
CA GLU A 227 1.02 -17.11 13.09
C GLU A 227 0.40 -18.45 13.41
N TYR A 228 0.93 -19.12 14.44
CA TYR A 228 0.29 -20.29 15.02
C TYR A 228 -0.64 -19.87 16.15
N ARG A 229 -1.90 -20.31 16.06
CA ARG A 229 -2.97 -20.06 17.04
C ARG A 229 -3.37 -21.36 17.68
N GLN A 230 -3.30 -21.43 19.00
CA GLN A 230 -3.74 -22.57 19.79
C GLN A 230 -4.89 -22.15 20.71
N LYS A 231 -6.01 -22.87 20.63
CA LYS A 231 -7.11 -22.70 21.59
C LYS A 231 -6.64 -23.10 22.98
N VAL A 232 -6.88 -22.23 23.96
CA VAL A 232 -6.46 -22.43 25.35
C VAL A 232 -7.68 -22.78 26.19
N TRP A 233 -8.72 -21.95 26.15
CA TRP A 233 -9.95 -22.17 26.90
C TRP A 233 -11.09 -21.30 26.35
N GLY A 234 -12.31 -21.92 26.16
CA GLY A 234 -13.46 -21.20 25.60
C GLY A 234 -13.11 -20.57 24.24
N ASP A 235 -13.22 -19.25 24.14
CA ASP A 235 -12.92 -18.46 22.95
C ASP A 235 -11.54 -17.78 23.03
N LEU A 236 -10.70 -18.19 23.99
CA LEU A 236 -9.36 -17.68 24.20
C LEU A 236 -8.32 -18.51 23.46
N TYR A 237 -7.46 -17.84 22.69
CA TYR A 237 -6.37 -18.45 21.93
C TYR A 237 -5.03 -17.82 22.32
N GLY A 238 -4.03 -18.66 22.53
CA GLY A 238 -2.63 -18.25 22.52
C GLY A 238 -2.10 -18.18 21.09
N ALA A 239 -1.24 -17.23 20.78
CA ALA A 239 -0.63 -17.07 19.47
C ALA A 239 0.87 -16.89 19.56
N LEU A 240 1.60 -17.55 18.64
CA LEU A 240 3.02 -17.31 18.37
C LEU A 240 3.10 -16.77 16.94
N PHE A 241 3.91 -15.73 16.73
CA PHE A 241 4.04 -15.16 15.41
C PHE A 241 5.48 -14.88 14.98
N LEU A 242 5.68 -14.93 13.68
CA LEU A 242 6.87 -14.51 12.97
C LEU A 242 6.45 -13.61 11.81
N ASP A 243 6.90 -12.37 11.82
CA ASP A 243 6.65 -11.39 10.78
C ASP A 243 7.96 -11.05 10.08
N ALA A 244 7.91 -10.90 8.76
CA ALA A 244 9.07 -10.45 7.98
C ALA A 244 8.61 -9.51 6.86
N GLY A 245 9.39 -8.47 6.57
CA GLY A 245 9.05 -7.59 5.48
C GLY A 245 10.03 -6.45 5.28
N ASN A 246 9.92 -5.80 4.13
CA ASN A 246 10.64 -4.58 3.79
C ASN A 246 9.94 -3.84 2.64
N VAL A 247 10.33 -2.60 2.44
CA VAL A 247 10.06 -1.84 1.21
C VAL A 247 11.37 -1.51 0.51
N TRP A 248 11.31 -1.25 -0.78
CA TRP A 248 12.47 -0.89 -1.60
C TRP A 248 12.08 0.15 -2.64
N THR A 249 13.06 0.92 -3.09
CA THR A 249 12.93 1.79 -4.25
C THR A 249 13.28 1.03 -5.53
N LEU A 250 12.67 1.39 -6.65
CA LEU A 250 13.03 0.88 -7.98
C LEU A 250 14.28 1.56 -8.53
N ARG A 251 14.51 2.81 -8.16
CA ARG A 251 15.62 3.64 -8.62
C ARG A 251 16.60 3.88 -7.48
N ASN A 252 17.86 4.17 -7.83
CA ASN A 252 18.81 4.69 -6.85
C ASN A 252 18.44 6.12 -6.50
N HIS A 253 18.47 6.43 -5.22
CA HIS A 253 18.26 7.77 -4.71
C HIS A 253 19.40 8.13 -3.74
N GLU A 254 19.99 9.30 -3.89
CA GLU A 254 21.09 9.78 -3.04
C GLU A 254 20.68 9.87 -1.57
N TYR A 255 19.41 10.24 -1.31
CA TYR A 255 18.86 10.35 0.05
C TYR A 255 18.54 9.00 0.72
N SER A 256 18.49 7.89 -0.03
CA SER A 256 18.29 6.55 0.50
C SER A 256 19.32 5.56 -0.05
N PRO A 257 20.60 5.73 0.29
CA PRO A 257 21.65 4.82 -0.14
C PRO A 257 21.32 3.40 0.30
N HIS A 258 21.51 2.42 -0.59
CA HIS A 258 21.13 1.02 -0.39
C HIS A 258 19.61 0.74 -0.30
N GLY A 259 18.76 1.69 -0.70
CA GLY A 259 17.30 1.54 -0.71
C GLY A 259 16.78 0.76 -1.92
N LYS A 260 17.56 0.67 -3.01
CA LYS A 260 17.14 0.00 -4.24
C LYS A 260 16.99 -1.51 -4.06
N PHE A 261 15.95 -2.05 -4.71
CA PHE A 261 15.69 -3.48 -4.74
C PHE A 261 16.83 -4.25 -5.44
N ASP A 262 17.30 -5.31 -4.78
CA ASP A 262 18.31 -6.24 -5.27
C ASP A 262 17.90 -7.66 -4.89
N VAL A 263 17.59 -8.48 -5.90
CA VAL A 263 17.14 -9.87 -5.71
C VAL A 263 18.18 -10.68 -4.93
N GLY A 264 19.48 -10.48 -5.17
CA GLY A 264 20.55 -11.20 -4.48
C GLY A 264 20.66 -10.85 -2.99
N LYS A 265 20.08 -9.72 -2.56
CA LYS A 265 20.11 -9.25 -1.18
C LYS A 265 18.74 -9.32 -0.49
N PHE A 266 17.71 -9.78 -1.18
CA PHE A 266 16.32 -9.78 -0.72
C PHE A 266 16.16 -10.30 0.72
N PHE A 267 16.57 -11.54 0.98
CA PHE A 267 16.42 -12.16 2.32
C PHE A 267 17.25 -11.47 3.40
N ARG A 268 18.39 -10.87 3.04
CA ARG A 268 19.29 -10.17 3.99
C ARG A 268 18.80 -8.77 4.35
N GLN A 269 17.81 -8.28 3.64
CA GLN A 269 17.24 -6.96 3.85
C GLN A 269 15.88 -7.01 4.56
N LEU A 270 15.29 -8.19 4.78
CA LEU A 270 14.04 -8.31 5.51
C LEU A 270 14.24 -7.95 6.97
N ALA A 271 13.41 -7.04 7.47
CA ALA A 271 13.21 -6.86 8.90
C ALA A 271 12.36 -8.01 9.42
N VAL A 272 12.75 -8.59 10.55
CA VAL A 272 12.10 -9.75 11.15
C VAL A 272 11.65 -9.41 12.56
N GLY A 273 10.42 -9.73 12.89
CA GLY A 273 9.85 -9.60 14.22
C GLY A 273 9.17 -10.89 14.66
N THR A 274 9.31 -11.25 15.92
CA THR A 274 8.62 -12.41 16.51
C THR A 274 8.03 -12.04 17.86
N GLY A 275 7.03 -12.79 18.30
CA GLY A 275 6.42 -12.55 19.60
C GLY A 275 5.30 -13.51 19.91
N VAL A 276 4.69 -13.26 21.06
CA VAL A 276 3.54 -14.00 21.59
C VAL A 276 2.34 -13.05 21.67
N GLY A 277 1.16 -13.59 21.57
CA GLY A 277 -0.08 -12.81 21.66
C GLY A 277 -1.21 -13.63 22.24
N VAL A 278 -2.22 -12.94 22.68
CA VAL A 278 -3.50 -13.51 23.11
C VAL A 278 -4.58 -13.01 22.15
N ARG A 279 -5.46 -13.90 21.70
CA ARG A 279 -6.61 -13.58 20.85
C ARG A 279 -7.89 -14.05 21.52
N TYR A 280 -8.91 -13.24 21.46
CA TYR A 280 -10.24 -13.60 21.93
C TYR A 280 -11.21 -13.53 20.75
N ASP A 281 -11.93 -14.62 20.49
CA ASP A 281 -12.96 -14.69 19.44
C ASP A 281 -14.28 -14.18 20.04
N MET A 282 -14.78 -13.06 19.54
CA MET A 282 -16.02 -12.46 20.00
C MET A 282 -17.27 -13.01 19.28
N GLY A 283 -17.11 -14.00 18.40
CA GLY A 283 -18.22 -14.65 17.71
C GLY A 283 -19.01 -13.77 16.72
N MET A 284 -18.40 -12.68 16.19
CA MET A 284 -19.00 -11.76 15.21
C MET A 284 -18.84 -12.24 13.77
#